data_114b7e4ca659a8018eec74e3b4045a9f
#
_entry.id   114b7e4ca659a8018eec74e3b4045a9f
#
_cell.length_a   1.000
_cell.length_b   1.000
_cell.length_c   1.000
_cell.angle_alpha   90.00
_cell.angle_beta   90.00
_cell.angle_gamma   90.00
#
_symmetry.space_group_name_H-M   'P 1'
#
loop_
_entity.id
_entity.type
_entity.pdbx_description
1 polymer ?
#
loop_
_entity_poly.entity_id
_entity_poly.type
_entity_poly.pdbx_seq_one_letter_code
_entity_poly.pdbx_strand_id
1 'polypeptide(L)'
;MKQLFNYCYIPGYNDKSLITKDAIQAQSYLYSLGLDGIELFHYKKEPDVVSVPVFPTLGVHLKYWPYWLDFWHGNKQCLKKQFANVGELKTYFFGAANKEEWINAIKENIKNALSANPEYLVWHVSDADTENIFTFSFNHTDEEVITATAEVFNAVSEIIPQNVMVLFENLWWPGLRLTNKKIVDTFFALLKRDNVGIMLDTGHLMNTNPALNNEEEAADYLCQTIENLGTAKELIYGVHLSSSISGEYVGSFERSVPESLNTEKIMRHIAQIDRHQAWTSSKIKDLFSIVEPRYVIHELYYDDFKDLAKLVRRQQAAMGII
;
A
#
# COMPACT_ATOMS: atom_id res chain seq x y z
N MET A 1 -18.79 -7.51 3.42
CA MET A 1 -17.35 -7.18 3.61
C MET A 1 -16.57 -8.48 3.58
N LYS A 2 -15.58 -8.61 2.67
CA LYS A 2 -14.67 -9.75 2.59
C LYS A 2 -13.43 -9.45 3.42
N GLN A 3 -12.93 -10.45 4.14
CA GLN A 3 -11.71 -10.34 4.94
C GLN A 3 -10.56 -11.07 4.27
N LEU A 4 -9.44 -10.40 4.13
CA LEU A 4 -8.23 -10.90 3.51
C LEU A 4 -7.03 -10.68 4.44
N PHE A 5 -5.91 -11.29 4.11
CA PHE A 5 -4.62 -10.88 4.64
C PHE A 5 -3.64 -10.63 3.50
N ASN A 6 -2.65 -9.78 3.75
CA ASN A 6 -1.59 -9.50 2.80
C ASN A 6 -0.63 -10.70 2.74
N TYR A 7 -0.32 -11.14 1.53
CA TYR A 7 0.61 -12.22 1.29
C TYR A 7 1.72 -11.79 0.33
N CYS A 8 2.95 -11.75 0.85
CA CYS A 8 4.11 -11.41 0.06
C CYS A 8 4.83 -12.67 -0.38
N TYR A 9 5.02 -12.84 -1.69
CA TYR A 9 5.71 -13.98 -2.28
C TYR A 9 7.25 -13.80 -2.34
N ILE A 10 7.80 -12.81 -1.65
CA ILE A 10 9.23 -12.58 -1.62
C ILE A 10 9.88 -13.54 -0.61
N PRO A 11 10.93 -14.31 -1.01
CA PRO A 11 11.67 -15.14 -0.07
C PRO A 11 12.17 -14.34 1.13
N GLY A 12 11.88 -14.82 2.34
CA GLY A 12 12.26 -14.17 3.59
C GLY A 12 11.21 -13.24 4.19
N TYR A 13 10.11 -12.92 3.47
CA TYR A 13 9.01 -12.11 4.02
C TYR A 13 7.92 -12.99 4.66
N ASN A 14 7.58 -14.09 4.01
CA ASN A 14 6.60 -15.04 4.55
C ASN A 14 7.10 -16.46 4.36
N ASP A 15 6.75 -17.35 5.27
CA ASP A 15 7.07 -18.77 5.12
C ASP A 15 6.21 -19.42 4.03
N LYS A 16 6.76 -19.45 2.79
CA LYS A 16 6.16 -20.17 1.67
C LYS A 16 5.79 -21.62 2.00
N SER A 17 6.52 -22.23 2.94
CA SER A 17 6.35 -23.63 3.26
C SER A 17 4.98 -23.96 3.82
N LEU A 18 4.31 -22.97 4.40
CA LEU A 18 3.00 -23.14 5.02
C LEU A 18 1.89 -23.28 3.99
N ILE A 19 1.96 -22.52 2.88
CA ILE A 19 0.94 -22.61 1.80
C ILE A 19 1.28 -23.76 0.83
N THR A 20 2.55 -24.13 0.69
CA THR A 20 2.99 -25.10 -0.33
C THR A 20 3.08 -26.54 0.17
N LYS A 21 3.26 -26.78 1.46
CA LYS A 21 3.43 -28.13 2.04
C LYS A 21 2.12 -28.90 2.15
N ASP A 22 1.05 -28.21 2.53
CA ASP A 22 -0.30 -28.81 2.56
C ASP A 22 -1.33 -27.70 2.26
N ALA A 23 -1.59 -27.48 0.97
CA ALA A 23 -2.47 -26.42 0.52
C ALA A 23 -3.91 -26.57 1.03
N ILE A 24 -4.41 -27.80 1.19
CA ILE A 24 -5.78 -28.05 1.68
C ILE A 24 -5.88 -27.72 3.16
N GLN A 25 -4.88 -28.11 3.94
CA GLN A 25 -4.86 -27.81 5.37
C GLN A 25 -4.70 -26.30 5.62
N ALA A 26 -3.82 -25.62 4.87
CA ALA A 26 -3.66 -24.17 4.92
C ALA A 26 -4.97 -23.45 4.58
N GLN A 27 -5.66 -23.84 3.50
CA GLN A 27 -6.94 -23.29 3.10
C GLN A 27 -8.00 -23.48 4.20
N SER A 28 -8.17 -24.69 4.71
CA SER A 28 -9.12 -24.98 5.79
C SER A 28 -8.84 -24.14 7.04
N TYR A 29 -7.56 -23.95 7.34
CA TYR A 29 -7.13 -23.14 8.47
C TYR A 29 -7.48 -21.65 8.27
N LEU A 30 -7.17 -21.08 7.12
CA LEU A 30 -7.46 -19.68 6.80
C LEU A 30 -8.97 -19.41 6.79
N TYR A 31 -9.76 -20.31 6.23
CA TYR A 31 -11.22 -20.22 6.32
C TYR A 31 -11.75 -20.31 7.76
N SER A 32 -11.11 -21.10 8.63
CA SER A 32 -11.48 -21.16 10.06
C SER A 32 -11.21 -19.85 10.80
N LEU A 33 -10.42 -18.95 10.24
CA LEU A 33 -10.19 -17.59 10.73
C LEU A 33 -11.20 -16.58 10.14
N GLY A 34 -12.15 -17.01 9.32
CA GLY A 34 -13.10 -16.13 8.65
C GLY A 34 -12.48 -15.31 7.50
N LEU A 35 -11.35 -15.77 6.95
CA LEU A 35 -10.72 -15.11 5.81
C LEU A 35 -11.28 -15.67 4.50
N ASP A 36 -11.59 -14.78 3.56
CA ASP A 36 -12.17 -15.08 2.25
C ASP A 36 -11.11 -15.28 1.16
N GLY A 37 -9.90 -14.74 1.35
CA GLY A 37 -8.83 -14.77 0.37
C GLY A 37 -7.58 -14.04 0.82
N ILE A 38 -6.70 -13.83 -0.15
CA ILE A 38 -5.48 -13.04 0.02
C ILE A 38 -5.49 -11.80 -0.86
N GLU A 39 -4.75 -10.79 -0.42
CA GLU A 39 -4.18 -9.79 -1.28
C GLU A 39 -2.72 -10.12 -1.52
N LEU A 40 -2.35 -10.32 -2.77
CA LEU A 40 -1.02 -10.75 -3.17
C LEU A 40 -0.15 -9.53 -3.48
N PHE A 41 0.99 -9.40 -2.79
CA PHE A 41 2.02 -8.45 -3.19
C PHE A 41 2.81 -8.97 -4.38
N HIS A 42 2.71 -8.28 -5.52
CA HIS A 42 3.37 -8.65 -6.75
C HIS A 42 4.42 -7.63 -7.18
N TYR A 43 5.65 -7.83 -6.70
CA TYR A 43 6.78 -6.92 -6.97
C TYR A 43 7.71 -7.36 -8.10
N LYS A 44 7.43 -8.49 -8.76
CA LYS A 44 8.29 -9.02 -9.81
C LYS A 44 7.82 -8.63 -11.19
N LYS A 45 8.77 -8.59 -12.15
CA LYS A 45 8.50 -8.41 -13.56
C LYS A 45 7.93 -9.70 -14.19
N GLU A 46 8.27 -10.86 -13.65
CA GLU A 46 7.96 -12.17 -14.21
C GLU A 46 6.78 -12.86 -13.49
N PRO A 47 6.02 -13.72 -14.21
CA PRO A 47 4.79 -14.33 -13.70
C PRO A 47 5.07 -15.49 -12.73
N ASP A 48 5.54 -15.21 -11.52
CA ASP A 48 5.59 -16.21 -10.44
C ASP A 48 4.22 -16.43 -9.75
N VAL A 49 3.19 -15.76 -10.24
CA VAL A 49 1.83 -15.75 -9.66
C VAL A 49 1.17 -17.14 -9.77
N VAL A 50 1.64 -17.98 -10.69
CA VAL A 50 1.03 -19.29 -11.01
C VAL A 50 1.13 -20.31 -9.87
N SER A 51 1.94 -20.06 -8.87
CA SER A 51 2.19 -21.01 -7.79
C SER A 51 1.58 -20.67 -6.42
N VAL A 52 0.75 -19.61 -6.34
CA VAL A 52 -0.04 -19.34 -5.10
C VAL A 52 -1.37 -20.09 -5.20
N PRO A 53 -1.57 -21.15 -4.45
CA PRO A 53 -2.24 -22.27 -5.10
C PRO A 53 -3.69 -22.45 -4.80
N VAL A 54 -4.20 -22.30 -3.62
CA VAL A 54 -5.49 -22.90 -3.26
C VAL A 54 -6.40 -21.92 -2.58
N PHE A 55 -5.85 -20.78 -2.16
CA PHE A 55 -6.61 -19.72 -1.51
C PHE A 55 -6.89 -18.60 -2.52
N PRO A 56 -8.13 -18.12 -2.65
CA PRO A 56 -8.47 -17.14 -3.66
C PRO A 56 -7.64 -15.88 -3.54
N THR A 57 -6.98 -15.47 -4.62
CA THR A 57 -6.35 -14.15 -4.73
C THR A 57 -7.42 -13.16 -5.16
N LEU A 58 -7.96 -12.39 -4.20
CA LEU A 58 -9.02 -11.43 -4.47
C LEU A 58 -8.46 -10.07 -4.86
N GLY A 59 -7.32 -9.69 -4.31
CA GLY A 59 -6.61 -8.47 -4.65
C GLY A 59 -5.17 -8.73 -5.05
N VAL A 60 -4.60 -7.85 -5.86
CA VAL A 60 -3.16 -7.84 -6.15
C VAL A 60 -2.62 -6.44 -5.94
N HIS A 61 -1.64 -6.37 -5.06
CA HIS A 61 -0.88 -5.16 -4.83
C HIS A 61 0.21 -5.03 -5.89
N LEU A 62 0.13 -4.00 -6.72
CA LEU A 62 1.09 -3.76 -7.80
C LEU A 62 2.45 -3.31 -7.27
N LYS A 63 3.46 -3.40 -8.12
CA LYS A 63 4.78 -2.86 -7.81
C LYS A 63 4.68 -1.38 -7.46
N TYR A 64 5.17 -1.03 -6.28
CA TYR A 64 5.35 0.34 -5.85
C TYR A 64 6.79 0.82 -6.12
N TRP A 65 6.90 2.05 -6.67
CA TRP A 65 8.16 2.78 -6.81
C TRP A 65 8.08 4.02 -5.92
N PRO A 66 8.74 4.02 -4.74
CA PRO A 66 8.70 5.17 -3.82
C PRO A 66 9.20 6.47 -4.44
N TYR A 67 10.20 6.39 -5.31
CA TYR A 67 10.81 7.51 -5.99
C TYR A 67 10.66 7.35 -7.51
N TRP A 68 9.82 8.16 -8.14
CA TRP A 68 9.53 8.00 -9.58
C TRP A 68 9.23 9.31 -10.30
N LEU A 69 8.82 10.37 -9.60
CA LEU A 69 8.30 11.59 -10.23
C LEU A 69 9.39 12.33 -11.02
N ASP A 70 10.62 12.41 -10.48
CA ASP A 70 11.74 12.97 -11.21
C ASP A 70 12.13 12.16 -12.45
N PHE A 71 11.92 10.84 -12.42
CA PHE A 71 12.11 9.99 -13.61
C PHE A 71 11.06 10.29 -14.66
N TRP A 72 9.79 10.41 -14.26
CA TRP A 72 8.68 10.79 -15.14
C TRP A 72 8.90 12.14 -15.80
N HIS A 73 9.38 13.13 -15.07
CA HIS A 73 9.66 14.47 -15.57
C HIS A 73 11.02 14.59 -16.31
N GLY A 74 11.86 13.55 -16.24
CA GLY A 74 13.20 13.56 -16.86
C GLY A 74 14.21 14.48 -16.15
N ASN A 75 14.07 14.68 -14.86
CA ASN A 75 14.94 15.51 -14.03
C ASN A 75 16.29 14.81 -13.77
N LYS A 76 17.22 14.94 -14.72
CA LYS A 76 18.52 14.27 -14.68
C LYS A 76 19.37 14.66 -13.46
N GLN A 77 19.18 15.85 -12.88
CA GLN A 77 19.94 16.29 -11.73
C GLN A 77 19.56 15.52 -10.46
N CYS A 78 18.25 15.38 -10.21
CA CYS A 78 17.74 14.61 -9.07
C CYS A 78 18.00 13.12 -9.24
N LEU A 79 17.83 12.57 -10.45
CA LEU A 79 18.14 11.16 -10.74
C LEU A 79 19.62 10.82 -10.48
N LYS A 80 20.56 11.74 -10.75
CA LYS A 80 21.99 11.54 -10.44
C LYS A 80 22.30 11.58 -8.95
N LYS A 81 21.48 12.22 -8.13
CA LYS A 81 21.61 12.18 -6.66
C LYS A 81 21.11 10.87 -6.09
N GLN A 82 20.01 10.35 -6.65
CA GLN A 82 19.33 9.15 -6.17
C GLN A 82 20.00 7.85 -6.63
N PHE A 83 20.56 7.81 -7.85
CA PHE A 83 21.16 6.62 -8.46
C PHE A 83 22.63 6.86 -8.79
N ALA A 84 23.52 5.98 -8.32
CA ALA A 84 24.95 6.09 -8.57
C ALA A 84 25.32 5.97 -10.06
N ASN A 85 24.51 5.22 -10.83
CA ASN A 85 24.73 5.00 -12.26
C ASN A 85 23.45 4.59 -13.00
N VAL A 86 23.51 4.59 -14.33
CA VAL A 86 22.39 4.19 -15.21
C VAL A 86 21.96 2.72 -15.01
N GLY A 87 22.88 1.85 -14.60
CA GLY A 87 22.57 0.45 -14.31
C GLY A 87 21.64 0.30 -13.09
N GLU A 88 21.92 1.01 -12.02
CA GLU A 88 21.03 1.08 -10.84
C GLU A 88 19.66 1.65 -11.19
N LEU A 89 19.63 2.77 -11.90
CA LEU A 89 18.37 3.38 -12.36
C LEU A 89 17.53 2.36 -13.16
N LYS A 90 18.15 1.69 -14.13
CA LYS A 90 17.44 0.67 -14.92
C LYS A 90 16.95 -0.51 -14.06
N THR A 91 17.75 -0.97 -13.13
CA THR A 91 17.34 -2.06 -12.22
C THR A 91 16.13 -1.65 -11.40
N TYR A 92 16.14 -0.43 -10.86
CA TYR A 92 15.03 0.11 -10.08
C TYR A 92 13.73 0.22 -10.90
N PHE A 93 13.81 0.69 -12.16
CA PHE A 93 12.67 0.86 -13.07
C PHE A 93 12.43 -0.36 -13.99
N PHE A 94 12.75 -1.57 -13.56
CA PHE A 94 12.53 -2.83 -14.30
C PHE A 94 13.14 -2.84 -15.71
N GLY A 95 14.30 -2.25 -15.88
CA GLY A 95 15.04 -2.19 -17.14
C GLY A 95 14.79 -0.91 -17.93
N ALA A 96 13.84 -0.09 -17.53
CA ALA A 96 13.50 1.14 -18.24
C ALA A 96 14.57 2.23 -18.07
N ALA A 97 14.88 2.92 -19.18
CA ALA A 97 15.78 4.07 -19.22
C ALA A 97 15.05 5.40 -19.45
N ASN A 98 13.76 5.35 -19.78
CA ASN A 98 12.90 6.49 -20.08
C ASN A 98 11.45 6.17 -19.72
N LYS A 99 10.57 7.19 -19.77
CA LYS A 99 9.16 7.05 -19.37
C LYS A 99 8.37 6.08 -20.25
N GLU A 100 8.65 6.00 -21.54
CA GLU A 100 7.97 5.10 -22.47
C GLU A 100 8.28 3.64 -22.15
N GLU A 101 9.53 3.34 -21.88
CA GLU A 101 9.96 2.00 -21.43
C GLU A 101 9.38 1.66 -20.06
N TRP A 102 9.27 2.64 -19.15
CA TRP A 102 8.68 2.43 -17.83
C TRP A 102 7.17 2.18 -17.90
N ILE A 103 6.42 2.91 -18.76
CA ILE A 103 5.02 2.61 -19.04
C ILE A 103 4.85 1.16 -19.51
N ASN A 104 5.74 0.67 -20.39
CA ASN A 104 5.71 -0.74 -20.80
C ASN A 104 6.00 -1.70 -19.63
N ALA A 105 6.95 -1.36 -18.75
CA ALA A 105 7.24 -2.16 -17.56
C ALA A 105 6.05 -2.21 -16.59
N ILE A 106 5.33 -1.11 -16.41
CA ILE A 106 4.09 -1.06 -15.62
C ILE A 106 3.00 -1.92 -16.28
N LYS A 107 2.82 -1.82 -17.61
CA LYS A 107 1.87 -2.66 -18.34
C LYS A 107 2.17 -4.15 -18.16
N GLU A 108 3.42 -4.56 -18.20
CA GLU A 108 3.80 -5.96 -17.94
C GLU A 108 3.53 -6.38 -16.48
N ASN A 109 3.82 -5.51 -15.50
CA ASN A 109 3.47 -5.78 -14.10
C ASN A 109 1.94 -5.97 -13.93
N ILE A 110 1.13 -5.11 -14.55
CA ILE A 110 -0.34 -5.23 -14.53
C ILE A 110 -0.80 -6.53 -15.20
N LYS A 111 -0.29 -6.88 -16.39
CA LYS A 111 -0.66 -8.15 -17.06
C LYS A 111 -0.33 -9.36 -16.19
N ASN A 112 0.83 -9.36 -15.55
CA ASN A 112 1.21 -10.42 -14.63
C ASN A 112 0.29 -10.49 -13.41
N ALA A 113 -0.07 -9.34 -12.82
CA ALA A 113 -1.03 -9.27 -11.73
C ALA A 113 -2.41 -9.83 -12.14
N LEU A 114 -2.88 -9.49 -13.34
CA LEU A 114 -4.15 -9.96 -13.87
C LEU A 114 -4.19 -11.48 -14.11
N SER A 115 -3.04 -12.15 -14.22
CA SER A 115 -2.99 -13.62 -14.35
C SER A 115 -3.50 -14.36 -13.10
N ALA A 116 -3.54 -13.68 -11.94
CA ALA A 116 -4.17 -14.18 -10.72
C ALA A 116 -5.70 -14.08 -10.72
N ASN A 117 -6.29 -13.48 -11.76
CA ASN A 117 -7.73 -13.22 -11.88
C ASN A 117 -8.33 -12.46 -10.68
N PRO A 118 -7.72 -11.33 -10.25
CA PRO A 118 -8.17 -10.60 -9.07
C PRO A 118 -9.47 -9.82 -9.33
N GLU A 119 -10.19 -9.51 -8.25
CA GLU A 119 -11.32 -8.58 -8.28
C GLU A 119 -10.85 -7.12 -8.33
N TYR A 120 -9.68 -6.84 -7.75
CA TYR A 120 -9.09 -5.49 -7.73
C TYR A 120 -7.55 -5.51 -7.76
N LEU A 121 -7.00 -4.36 -8.15
CA LEU A 121 -5.57 -4.05 -8.10
C LEU A 121 -5.36 -2.88 -7.14
N VAL A 122 -4.28 -2.89 -6.36
CA VAL A 122 -3.88 -1.76 -5.50
C VAL A 122 -2.74 -0.99 -6.14
N TRP A 123 -2.85 0.35 -6.14
CA TRP A 123 -1.88 1.27 -6.70
C TRP A 123 -1.55 2.37 -5.70
N HIS A 124 -0.32 2.46 -5.23
CA HIS A 124 0.14 3.55 -4.38
C HIS A 124 0.19 4.89 -5.11
N VAL A 125 -0.23 5.95 -4.44
CA VAL A 125 -0.20 7.33 -4.96
C VAL A 125 0.68 8.19 -4.06
N SER A 126 1.97 8.07 -4.21
CA SER A 126 2.94 8.91 -3.50
C SER A 126 4.29 8.97 -4.20
N ASP A 127 5.11 9.96 -3.81
CA ASP A 127 6.52 10.09 -4.20
C ASP A 127 7.36 10.58 -3.04
N ALA A 128 8.49 9.90 -2.78
CA ALA A 128 9.50 10.32 -1.82
C ALA A 128 10.85 9.70 -2.16
N ASP A 129 11.86 10.52 -2.35
CA ASP A 129 13.23 10.05 -2.53
C ASP A 129 13.88 9.67 -1.19
N THR A 130 15.08 9.14 -1.26
CA THR A 130 15.82 8.70 -0.06
C THR A 130 16.05 9.85 0.95
N GLU A 131 16.33 11.07 0.47
CA GLU A 131 16.51 12.23 1.34
C GLU A 131 15.18 12.59 2.04
N ASN A 132 14.07 12.59 1.30
CA ASN A 132 12.74 12.88 1.85
C ASN A 132 12.33 11.89 2.94
N ILE A 133 12.63 10.59 2.76
CA ILE A 133 12.29 9.53 3.72
C ILE A 133 12.93 9.82 5.09
N PHE A 134 14.18 10.29 5.13
CA PHE A 134 14.91 10.57 6.37
C PHE A 134 14.70 11.98 6.91
N THR A 135 14.55 12.97 6.04
CA THR A 135 14.47 14.38 6.47
C THR A 135 13.04 14.85 6.71
N PHE A 136 12.04 14.21 6.10
CA PHE A 136 10.65 14.68 5.99
C PHE A 136 10.54 16.07 5.34
N SER A 137 11.54 16.43 4.54
CA SER A 137 11.53 17.61 3.67
C SER A 137 11.25 17.15 2.24
N PHE A 138 10.07 17.41 1.75
CA PHE A 138 9.62 16.87 0.45
C PHE A 138 9.85 17.87 -0.67
N ASN A 139 10.31 17.37 -1.82
CA ASN A 139 10.61 18.18 -3.01
C ASN A 139 9.37 18.41 -3.87
N HIS A 140 8.36 17.56 -3.74
CA HIS A 140 7.13 17.58 -4.53
C HIS A 140 5.91 17.84 -3.66
N THR A 141 4.90 18.45 -4.25
CA THR A 141 3.59 18.69 -3.63
C THR A 141 2.62 17.54 -3.88
N ASP A 142 1.54 17.48 -3.11
CA ASP A 142 0.45 16.52 -3.35
C ASP A 142 -0.11 16.67 -4.77
N GLU A 143 -0.33 17.92 -5.24
CA GLU A 143 -0.86 18.22 -6.56
C GLU A 143 0.03 17.70 -7.70
N GLU A 144 1.35 17.86 -7.58
CA GLU A 144 2.30 17.37 -8.58
C GLU A 144 2.25 15.84 -8.65
N VAL A 145 2.27 15.16 -7.50
CA VAL A 145 2.25 13.70 -7.44
C VAL A 145 0.94 13.13 -7.98
N ILE A 146 -0.23 13.64 -7.56
CA ILE A 146 -1.51 13.12 -8.03
C ILE A 146 -1.71 13.37 -9.53
N THR A 147 -1.25 14.51 -10.04
CA THR A 147 -1.35 14.85 -11.47
C THR A 147 -0.53 13.89 -12.32
N ALA A 148 0.74 13.69 -11.95
CA ALA A 148 1.60 12.76 -12.66
C ALA A 148 1.13 11.30 -12.51
N THR A 149 0.62 10.91 -11.32
CA THR A 149 0.02 9.57 -11.14
C THR A 149 -1.15 9.36 -12.09
N ALA A 150 -2.04 10.35 -12.24
CA ALA A 150 -3.16 10.27 -13.19
C ALA A 150 -2.68 10.15 -14.62
N GLU A 151 -1.62 10.87 -15.03
CA GLU A 151 -1.01 10.75 -16.36
C GLU A 151 -0.49 9.32 -16.61
N VAL A 152 0.31 8.78 -15.67
CA VAL A 152 0.86 7.42 -15.76
C VAL A 152 -0.26 6.38 -15.80
N PHE A 153 -1.22 6.48 -14.88
CA PHE A 153 -2.35 5.56 -14.81
C PHE A 153 -3.20 5.58 -16.08
N ASN A 154 -3.55 6.75 -16.58
CA ASN A 154 -4.34 6.90 -17.80
C ASN A 154 -3.62 6.31 -19.05
N ALA A 155 -2.28 6.30 -19.06
CA ALA A 155 -1.49 5.70 -20.14
C ALA A 155 -1.48 4.16 -20.11
N VAL A 156 -1.87 3.54 -18.98
CA VAL A 156 -1.87 2.07 -18.84
C VAL A 156 -3.25 1.48 -18.57
N SER A 157 -4.23 2.28 -18.17
CA SER A 157 -5.53 1.81 -17.68
C SER A 157 -6.35 1.02 -18.71
N GLU A 158 -6.09 1.21 -19.99
CA GLU A 158 -6.78 0.52 -21.10
C GLU A 158 -6.59 -1.00 -21.09
N ILE A 159 -5.47 -1.49 -20.53
CA ILE A 159 -5.19 -2.94 -20.48
C ILE A 159 -5.87 -3.64 -19.29
N ILE A 160 -6.44 -2.89 -18.36
CA ILE A 160 -7.13 -3.45 -17.18
C ILE A 160 -8.58 -3.74 -17.57
N PRO A 161 -9.06 -4.99 -17.43
CA PRO A 161 -10.46 -5.32 -17.73
C PRO A 161 -11.45 -4.47 -16.90
N GLN A 162 -12.61 -4.13 -17.48
CA GLN A 162 -13.58 -3.25 -16.83
C GLN A 162 -14.19 -3.84 -15.54
N ASN A 163 -14.18 -5.16 -15.40
CA ASN A 163 -14.65 -5.84 -14.19
C ASN A 163 -13.60 -5.88 -13.06
N VAL A 164 -12.35 -5.46 -13.31
CA VAL A 164 -11.30 -5.37 -12.28
C VAL A 164 -11.23 -3.92 -11.79
N MET A 165 -11.45 -3.71 -10.51
CA MET A 165 -11.37 -2.39 -9.88
C MET A 165 -9.91 -1.98 -9.66
N VAL A 166 -9.60 -0.68 -9.69
CA VAL A 166 -8.32 -0.18 -9.22
C VAL A 166 -8.53 0.66 -7.98
N LEU A 167 -7.89 0.27 -6.90
CA LEU A 167 -7.93 0.95 -5.61
C LEU A 167 -6.63 1.72 -5.41
N PHE A 168 -6.75 3.05 -5.31
CA PHE A 168 -5.62 3.93 -5.07
C PHE A 168 -5.37 4.05 -3.57
N GLU A 169 -4.16 3.72 -3.18
CA GLU A 169 -3.77 3.67 -1.77
C GLU A 169 -3.07 4.95 -1.33
N ASN A 170 -3.45 5.42 -0.14
CA ASN A 170 -2.84 6.56 0.52
C ASN A 170 -1.49 6.20 1.18
N LEU A 171 -0.58 7.16 1.22
CA LEU A 171 0.61 7.15 2.05
C LEU A 171 0.74 8.45 2.86
N TRP A 172 1.68 8.48 3.81
CA TRP A 172 1.98 9.71 4.58
C TRP A 172 2.94 10.66 3.84
N TRP A 173 3.56 10.23 2.74
CA TRP A 173 4.36 11.05 1.83
C TRP A 173 3.46 11.82 0.85
N PRO A 174 3.99 12.86 0.17
CA PRO A 174 3.20 13.62 -0.80
C PRO A 174 2.50 12.75 -1.85
N GLY A 175 1.26 13.12 -2.13
CA GLY A 175 0.35 12.41 -3.03
C GLY A 175 -1.06 12.30 -2.46
N LEU A 176 -1.63 11.10 -2.46
CA LEU A 176 -2.99 10.86 -1.97
C LEU A 176 -2.98 10.59 -0.45
N ARG A 177 -2.71 11.61 0.37
CA ARG A 177 -2.64 11.46 1.84
C ARG A 177 -3.99 11.37 2.54
N LEU A 178 -5.08 11.61 1.83
CA LEU A 178 -6.47 11.66 2.31
C LEU A 178 -6.75 12.74 3.38
N THR A 179 -5.83 13.65 3.64
CA THR A 179 -5.99 14.74 4.62
C THR A 179 -6.61 16.01 4.02
N ASN A 180 -6.79 16.05 2.69
CA ASN A 180 -7.31 17.19 1.97
C ASN A 180 -8.31 16.74 0.89
N LYS A 181 -9.60 17.03 1.11
CA LYS A 181 -10.69 16.71 0.19
C LYS A 181 -10.45 17.20 -1.24
N LYS A 182 -9.90 18.42 -1.40
CA LYS A 182 -9.65 19.01 -2.73
C LYS A 182 -8.64 18.17 -3.53
N ILE A 183 -7.61 17.65 -2.88
CA ILE A 183 -6.62 16.74 -3.53
C ILE A 183 -7.31 15.48 -4.02
N VAL A 184 -8.16 14.87 -3.17
CA VAL A 184 -8.90 13.66 -3.53
C VAL A 184 -9.83 13.92 -4.72
N ASP A 185 -10.66 14.97 -4.64
CA ASP A 185 -11.59 15.33 -5.72
C ASP A 185 -10.84 15.61 -7.04
N THR A 186 -9.71 16.34 -6.97
CA THR A 186 -8.89 16.64 -8.13
C THR A 186 -8.31 15.38 -8.74
N PHE A 187 -7.75 14.47 -7.92
CA PHE A 187 -7.17 13.22 -8.40
C PHE A 187 -8.20 12.39 -9.18
N PHE A 188 -9.36 12.11 -8.57
CA PHE A 188 -10.40 11.31 -9.22
C PHE A 188 -10.98 11.97 -10.48
N ALA A 189 -11.05 13.30 -10.52
CA ALA A 189 -11.47 14.03 -11.73
C ALA A 189 -10.48 13.93 -12.90
N LEU A 190 -9.20 13.66 -12.65
CA LEU A 190 -8.17 13.48 -13.68
C LEU A 190 -8.18 12.07 -14.29
N LEU A 191 -8.81 11.09 -13.63
CA LEU A 191 -8.83 9.71 -14.08
C LEU A 191 -9.82 9.52 -15.23
N LYS A 192 -9.43 8.73 -16.26
CA LYS A 192 -10.26 8.42 -17.43
C LYS A 192 -11.03 7.10 -17.29
N ARG A 193 -10.95 6.45 -16.16
CA ARG A 193 -11.57 5.17 -15.86
C ARG A 193 -12.56 5.31 -14.70
N ASP A 194 -13.76 4.74 -14.83
CA ASP A 194 -14.82 4.86 -13.82
C ASP A 194 -14.72 3.80 -12.71
N ASN A 195 -14.22 2.58 -13.02
CA ASN A 195 -14.11 1.50 -12.02
C ASN A 195 -12.83 1.66 -11.18
N VAL A 196 -12.82 2.70 -10.37
CA VAL A 196 -11.72 3.09 -9.48
C VAL A 196 -12.26 3.44 -8.09
N GLY A 197 -11.39 3.38 -7.09
CA GLY A 197 -11.72 3.75 -5.72
C GLY A 197 -10.49 3.98 -4.87
N ILE A 198 -10.68 4.02 -3.56
CA ILE A 198 -9.65 4.22 -2.56
C ILE A 198 -9.44 2.90 -1.80
N MET A 199 -8.18 2.51 -1.65
CA MET A 199 -7.72 1.63 -0.59
C MET A 199 -7.27 2.53 0.56
N LEU A 200 -8.04 2.55 1.65
CA LEU A 200 -7.66 3.29 2.86
C LEU A 200 -6.69 2.45 3.67
N ASP A 201 -5.42 2.82 3.66
CA ASP A 201 -4.48 2.29 4.66
C ASP A 201 -4.56 3.12 5.93
N THR A 202 -4.97 2.46 7.03
CA THR A 202 -5.17 3.10 8.33
C THR A 202 -3.84 3.47 8.99
N GLY A 203 -2.81 2.64 8.87
CA GLY A 203 -1.47 2.91 9.38
C GLY A 203 -0.82 4.08 8.66
N HIS A 204 -0.93 4.12 7.33
CA HIS A 204 -0.44 5.24 6.53
C HIS A 204 -1.14 6.56 6.87
N LEU A 205 -2.46 6.52 7.07
CA LEU A 205 -3.18 7.74 7.48
C LEU A 205 -2.77 8.18 8.87
N MET A 206 -2.59 7.26 9.84
CA MET A 206 -2.07 7.58 11.17
C MET A 206 -0.68 8.25 11.09
N ASN A 207 0.19 7.81 10.20
CA ASN A 207 1.54 8.36 10.01
C ASN A 207 1.55 9.81 9.46
N THR A 208 0.42 10.34 8.99
CA THR A 208 0.28 11.78 8.67
C THR A 208 0.16 12.65 9.93
N ASN A 209 -0.09 12.04 11.11
CA ASN A 209 -0.20 12.76 12.39
C ASN A 209 0.71 12.12 13.46
N PRO A 210 1.97 12.54 13.57
CA PRO A 210 2.91 11.99 14.55
C PRO A 210 2.59 12.36 16.01
N ALA A 211 1.55 13.13 16.28
CA ALA A 211 1.12 13.47 17.64
C ALA A 211 0.22 12.40 18.30
N LEU A 212 -0.15 11.35 17.54
CA LEU A 212 -0.96 10.25 18.07
C LEU A 212 -0.18 9.42 19.09
N ASN A 213 -0.76 9.22 20.29
CA ASN A 213 -0.09 8.52 21.40
C ASN A 213 -0.70 7.15 21.70
N ASN A 214 -1.93 6.90 21.26
CA ASN A 214 -2.67 5.65 21.52
C ASN A 214 -3.70 5.38 20.42
N GLU A 215 -4.28 4.18 20.44
CA GLU A 215 -5.24 3.74 19.42
C GLU A 215 -6.59 4.45 19.52
N GLU A 216 -7.01 4.96 20.68
CA GLU A 216 -8.23 5.72 20.82
C GLU A 216 -8.13 7.07 20.10
N GLU A 217 -7.03 7.81 20.32
CA GLU A 217 -6.74 9.05 19.59
C GLU A 217 -6.61 8.79 18.09
N ALA A 218 -5.98 7.67 17.71
CA ALA A 218 -5.83 7.29 16.33
C ALA A 218 -7.17 6.98 15.65
N ALA A 219 -8.06 6.24 16.31
CA ALA A 219 -9.41 5.97 15.78
C ALA A 219 -10.22 7.26 15.59
N ASP A 220 -10.18 8.19 16.57
CA ASP A 220 -10.81 9.51 16.42
C ASP A 220 -10.23 10.30 15.24
N TYR A 221 -8.91 10.30 15.10
CA TYR A 221 -8.24 10.98 13.99
C TYR A 221 -8.64 10.40 12.63
N LEU A 222 -8.66 9.06 12.49
CA LEU A 222 -9.10 8.38 11.28
C LEU A 222 -10.54 8.77 10.95
N CYS A 223 -11.46 8.62 11.90
CA CYS A 223 -12.87 8.95 11.71
C CYS A 223 -13.06 10.40 11.28
N GLN A 224 -12.46 11.34 12.00
CA GLN A 224 -12.57 12.76 11.68
C GLN A 224 -12.00 13.11 10.31
N THR A 225 -10.85 12.53 9.95
CA THR A 225 -10.20 12.78 8.67
C THR A 225 -11.04 12.25 7.50
N ILE A 226 -11.60 11.03 7.64
CA ILE A 226 -12.44 10.44 6.62
C ILE A 226 -13.79 11.16 6.49
N GLU A 227 -14.41 11.59 7.58
CA GLU A 227 -15.62 12.41 7.52
C GLU A 227 -15.40 13.75 6.81
N ASN A 228 -14.23 14.37 7.00
CA ASN A 228 -13.85 15.63 6.33
C ASN A 228 -13.71 15.47 4.79
N LEU A 229 -13.59 14.24 4.26
CA LEU A 229 -13.63 13.98 2.82
C LEU A 229 -15.05 14.16 2.22
N GLY A 230 -16.09 14.25 3.07
CA GLY A 230 -17.48 14.40 2.62
C GLY A 230 -17.90 13.24 1.72
N THR A 231 -18.42 13.53 0.53
CA THR A 231 -18.86 12.48 -0.42
C THR A 231 -17.71 11.64 -0.98
N ALA A 232 -16.48 12.13 -0.99
CA ALA A 232 -15.34 11.35 -1.46
C ALA A 232 -15.05 10.10 -0.61
N LYS A 233 -15.51 10.04 0.64
CA LYS A 233 -15.42 8.84 1.47
C LYS A 233 -16.16 7.63 0.89
N GLU A 234 -17.18 7.85 0.06
CA GLU A 234 -17.93 6.79 -0.63
C GLU A 234 -17.09 6.03 -1.67
N LEU A 235 -15.93 6.58 -2.05
CA LEU A 235 -14.95 5.91 -2.91
C LEU A 235 -14.07 4.91 -2.16
N ILE A 236 -14.16 4.81 -0.83
CA ILE A 236 -13.36 3.87 -0.04
C ILE A 236 -14.00 2.49 -0.13
N TYR A 237 -13.46 1.65 -1.02
CA TYR A 237 -13.94 0.28 -1.23
C TYR A 237 -13.10 -0.77 -0.50
N GLY A 238 -11.86 -0.45 -0.13
CA GLY A 238 -10.97 -1.33 0.61
C GLY A 238 -10.33 -0.62 1.80
N VAL A 239 -9.98 -1.40 2.82
CA VAL A 239 -9.24 -0.93 4.00
C VAL A 239 -8.07 -1.88 4.24
N HIS A 240 -6.84 -1.37 4.17
CA HIS A 240 -5.66 -1.98 4.77
C HIS A 240 -5.69 -1.65 6.27
N LEU A 241 -5.97 -2.67 7.07
CA LEU A 241 -6.18 -2.48 8.49
C LEU A 241 -4.93 -2.83 9.28
N SER A 242 -4.27 -1.81 9.78
CA SER A 242 -3.14 -1.91 10.68
C SER A 242 -3.10 -0.71 11.63
N SER A 243 -2.45 -0.87 12.78
CA SER A 243 -2.18 0.21 13.73
C SER A 243 -0.71 0.62 13.65
N SER A 244 -0.46 1.94 13.56
CA SER A 244 0.89 2.48 13.41
C SER A 244 1.10 3.73 14.27
N ILE A 245 1.27 3.51 15.60
CA ILE A 245 1.62 4.59 16.53
C ILE A 245 3.14 4.79 16.48
N SER A 246 3.60 5.79 15.72
CA SER A 246 5.02 6.00 15.43
C SER A 246 5.58 7.33 15.95
N GLY A 247 4.77 8.15 16.64
CA GLY A 247 5.13 9.52 17.02
C GLY A 247 6.39 9.63 17.85
N GLU A 248 6.63 8.72 18.79
CA GLU A 248 7.86 8.67 19.60
C GLU A 248 9.10 8.50 18.71
N TYR A 249 9.05 7.55 17.77
CA TYR A 249 10.14 7.33 16.84
C TYR A 249 10.32 8.53 15.91
N VAL A 250 9.24 9.03 15.30
CA VAL A 250 9.26 10.17 14.38
C VAL A 250 9.78 11.44 15.05
N GLY A 251 9.55 11.61 16.35
CA GLY A 251 10.08 12.73 17.15
C GLY A 251 11.52 12.59 17.59
N SER A 252 12.10 11.37 17.58
CA SER A 252 13.39 11.07 18.17
C SER A 252 14.54 10.89 17.18
N PHE A 253 14.29 10.53 15.93
CA PHE A 253 15.38 10.31 14.97
C PHE A 253 15.91 11.62 14.40
N GLU A 254 17.20 11.61 14.06
CA GLU A 254 17.87 12.74 13.41
C GLU A 254 17.35 12.94 11.98
N ARG A 255 16.97 14.17 11.64
CA ARG A 255 16.44 14.55 10.31
C ARG A 255 17.56 14.68 9.28
N SER A 256 18.37 13.62 9.14
CA SER A 256 19.50 13.59 8.20
C SER A 256 19.63 12.21 7.57
N VAL A 257 20.17 12.16 6.35
CA VAL A 257 20.48 10.90 5.68
C VAL A 257 21.72 10.28 6.33
N PRO A 258 21.68 9.02 6.79
CA PRO A 258 22.83 8.34 7.36
C PRO A 258 24.01 8.25 6.38
N GLU A 259 25.25 8.48 6.85
CA GLU A 259 26.48 8.43 6.03
C GLU A 259 26.64 7.10 5.28
N SER A 260 26.32 5.99 5.92
CA SER A 260 26.35 4.66 5.30
C SER A 260 24.93 4.12 5.14
N LEU A 261 24.35 4.29 3.96
CA LEU A 261 22.99 3.87 3.67
C LEU A 261 22.97 2.61 2.79
N ASN A 262 22.06 1.70 3.11
CA ASN A 262 21.73 0.55 2.30
C ASN A 262 20.21 0.26 2.39
N THR A 263 19.71 -0.63 1.55
CA THR A 263 18.29 -0.98 1.50
C THR A 263 17.77 -1.45 2.86
N GLU A 264 18.55 -2.23 3.61
CA GLU A 264 18.14 -2.73 4.93
C GLU A 264 17.89 -1.59 5.93
N LYS A 265 18.78 -0.58 5.96
CA LYS A 265 18.61 0.60 6.84
C LYS A 265 17.39 1.43 6.46
N ILE A 266 17.14 1.60 5.15
CA ILE A 266 15.95 2.29 4.65
C ILE A 266 14.70 1.53 5.11
N MET A 267 14.63 0.23 4.86
CA MET A 267 13.48 -0.58 5.25
C MET A 267 13.27 -0.62 6.76
N ARG A 268 14.34 -0.68 7.55
CA ARG A 268 14.26 -0.62 9.01
C ARG A 268 13.73 0.72 9.50
N HIS A 269 14.13 1.83 8.88
CA HIS A 269 13.62 3.16 9.19
C HIS A 269 12.13 3.25 8.87
N ILE A 270 11.72 2.82 7.69
CA ILE A 270 10.31 2.79 7.28
C ILE A 270 9.48 1.94 8.24
N ALA A 271 9.94 0.74 8.60
CA ALA A 271 9.23 -0.17 9.50
C ALA A 271 9.08 0.35 10.95
N GLN A 272 9.87 1.35 11.37
CA GLN A 272 9.66 2.04 12.65
C GLN A 272 8.54 3.09 12.56
N ILE A 273 8.23 3.57 11.37
CA ILE A 273 7.16 4.53 11.10
C ILE A 273 5.88 3.78 10.78
N ASP A 274 5.98 2.86 9.84
CA ASP A 274 4.88 2.03 9.37
C ASP A 274 4.94 0.64 10.02
N ARG A 275 4.26 0.53 11.17
CA ARG A 275 4.49 -0.56 12.13
C ARG A 275 3.66 -1.80 11.89
N HIS A 276 2.64 -1.75 11.06
CA HIS A 276 1.74 -2.86 10.72
C HIS A 276 1.33 -3.73 11.94
N GLN A 277 0.96 -3.09 13.04
CA GLN A 277 0.50 -3.76 14.26
C GLN A 277 -0.99 -4.07 14.20
N ALA A 278 -1.41 -5.14 14.89
CA ALA A 278 -2.84 -5.44 15.00
C ALA A 278 -3.53 -4.46 15.94
N TRP A 279 -4.65 -3.88 15.52
CA TRP A 279 -5.53 -3.09 16.37
C TRP A 279 -6.00 -3.89 17.60
N THR A 280 -6.00 -3.23 18.75
CA THR A 280 -6.48 -3.79 20.03
C THR A 280 -7.67 -3.03 20.59
N SER A 281 -7.75 -1.72 20.33
CA SER A 281 -8.87 -0.89 20.76
C SER A 281 -10.12 -1.15 19.93
N SER A 282 -11.24 -1.41 20.61
CA SER A 282 -12.54 -1.57 19.96
C SER A 282 -13.08 -0.28 19.34
N LYS A 283 -12.41 0.86 19.55
CA LYS A 283 -12.82 2.12 18.97
C LYS A 283 -12.66 2.15 17.45
N ILE A 284 -11.78 1.32 16.88
CA ILE A 284 -11.63 1.19 15.42
C ILE A 284 -12.92 0.80 14.71
N LYS A 285 -13.86 0.14 15.39
CA LYS A 285 -15.19 -0.16 14.82
C LYS A 285 -15.96 1.08 14.37
N ASP A 286 -15.70 2.25 14.96
CA ASP A 286 -16.37 3.48 14.61
C ASP A 286 -16.04 3.90 13.18
N LEU A 287 -14.83 3.61 12.68
CA LEU A 287 -14.44 3.81 11.29
C LEU A 287 -15.35 3.00 10.35
N PHE A 288 -15.69 1.76 10.69
CA PHE A 288 -16.56 0.91 9.87
C PHE A 288 -18.05 1.31 9.89
N SER A 289 -18.40 2.25 10.78
CA SER A 289 -19.71 2.92 10.75
C SER A 289 -19.73 4.11 9.78
N ILE A 290 -18.57 4.63 9.40
CA ILE A 290 -18.40 5.77 8.49
C ILE A 290 -18.15 5.29 7.06
N VAL A 291 -17.37 4.20 6.91
CA VAL A 291 -17.03 3.56 5.64
C VAL A 291 -17.55 2.12 5.62
N GLU A 292 -18.22 1.74 4.54
CA GLU A 292 -18.72 0.39 4.31
C GLU A 292 -17.87 -0.32 3.24
N PRO A 293 -16.61 -0.73 3.58
CA PRO A 293 -15.72 -1.28 2.58
C PRO A 293 -16.17 -2.66 2.12
N ARG A 294 -15.88 -2.99 0.86
CA ARG A 294 -16.07 -4.33 0.31
C ARG A 294 -15.02 -5.30 0.82
N TYR A 295 -13.80 -4.79 1.05
CA TYR A 295 -12.63 -5.57 1.44
C TYR A 295 -11.97 -4.97 2.67
N VAL A 296 -11.58 -5.82 3.61
CA VAL A 296 -10.69 -5.48 4.72
C VAL A 296 -9.51 -6.44 4.67
N ILE A 297 -8.33 -5.88 4.54
CA ILE A 297 -7.08 -6.61 4.46
C ILE A 297 -6.37 -6.45 5.80
N HIS A 298 -6.15 -7.56 6.49
CA HIS A 298 -5.30 -7.59 7.69
C HIS A 298 -3.85 -7.43 7.25
N GLU A 299 -3.38 -6.20 7.16
CA GLU A 299 -2.02 -5.87 6.71
C GLU A 299 -1.08 -5.81 7.91
N LEU A 300 -0.49 -6.95 8.21
CA LEU A 300 0.22 -7.19 9.46
C LEU A 300 1.61 -7.77 9.22
N TYR A 301 2.57 -7.39 10.06
CA TYR A 301 3.80 -8.17 10.20
C TYR A 301 3.54 -9.37 11.10
N TYR A 302 3.85 -10.57 10.63
CA TYR A 302 3.69 -11.82 11.36
C TYR A 302 4.85 -12.78 11.08
N ASP A 303 5.21 -13.59 12.07
CA ASP A 303 6.33 -14.53 11.98
C ASP A 303 5.94 -15.83 11.28
N ASP A 304 4.73 -16.33 11.58
CA ASP A 304 4.18 -17.57 11.03
C ASP A 304 2.64 -17.51 11.00
N PHE A 305 2.00 -18.54 10.44
CA PHE A 305 0.53 -18.59 10.38
C PHE A 305 -0.16 -18.68 11.74
N LYS A 306 0.49 -19.20 12.75
CA LYS A 306 -0.06 -19.23 14.10
C LYS A 306 -0.08 -17.82 14.71
N ASP A 307 0.97 -17.06 14.46
CA ASP A 307 1.04 -15.65 14.84
C ASP A 307 0.03 -14.83 14.02
N LEU A 308 -0.03 -14.99 12.69
CA LEU A 308 -1.06 -14.38 11.85
C LEU A 308 -2.47 -14.62 12.41
N ALA A 309 -2.80 -15.87 12.77
CA ALA A 309 -4.11 -16.21 13.32
C ALA A 309 -4.43 -15.45 14.61
N LYS A 310 -3.43 -15.32 15.50
CA LYS A 310 -3.57 -14.55 16.74
C LYS A 310 -3.82 -13.07 16.45
N LEU A 311 -3.08 -12.49 15.51
CA LEU A 311 -3.19 -11.09 15.15
C LEU A 311 -4.51 -10.79 14.43
N VAL A 312 -4.93 -11.64 13.49
CA VAL A 312 -6.23 -11.54 12.80
C VAL A 312 -7.39 -11.57 13.79
N ARG A 313 -7.41 -12.56 14.70
CA ARG A 313 -8.47 -12.65 15.72
C ARG A 313 -8.48 -11.42 16.64
N ARG A 314 -7.32 -10.86 16.97
CA ARG A 314 -7.23 -9.61 17.73
C ARG A 314 -7.90 -8.46 17.00
N GLN A 315 -7.61 -8.27 15.71
CA GLN A 315 -8.26 -7.24 14.90
C GLN A 315 -9.76 -7.49 14.74
N GLN A 316 -10.19 -8.74 14.51
CA GLN A 316 -11.60 -9.09 14.43
C GLN A 316 -12.35 -8.77 15.73
N ALA A 317 -11.74 -9.00 16.88
CA ALA A 317 -12.30 -8.59 18.18
C ALA A 317 -12.38 -7.06 18.30
N ALA A 318 -11.33 -6.33 17.89
CA ALA A 318 -11.34 -4.87 17.87
C ALA A 318 -12.42 -4.31 16.94
N MET A 319 -12.66 -4.96 15.79
CA MET A 319 -13.74 -4.61 14.84
C MET A 319 -15.14 -4.99 15.34
N GLY A 320 -15.26 -5.78 16.41
CA GLY A 320 -16.53 -6.30 16.91
C GLY A 320 -17.15 -7.41 16.06
N ILE A 321 -16.33 -8.17 15.33
CA ILE A 321 -16.77 -9.29 14.49
C ILE A 321 -16.91 -10.57 15.33
N ILE A 322 -16.03 -10.76 16.31
CA ILE A 322 -16.02 -11.89 17.24
C ILE A 322 -16.04 -11.42 18.67
#